data_07873e70b899cb7b2f5a7c54a5992a54
#
_entry.id   07873e70b899cb7b2f5a7c54a5992a54
#
_cell.length_a   1.000
_cell.length_b   1.000
_cell.length_c   1.000
_cell.angle_alpha   90.00
_cell.angle_beta   90.00
_cell.angle_gamma   90.00
#
_symmetry.space_group_name_H-M   'P 1'
#
loop_
_entity.id
_entity.type
_entity.pdbx_description
1 polymer ?
#
loop_
_entity_poly.entity_id
_entity_poly.type
_entity_poly.pdbx_seq_one_letter_code
_entity_poly.pdbx_strand_id
1 'polypeptide(L)'
;DLIAIEKEAKKEVREAKREAWDDFLRPMLRERKALVQLLEQAARKSQNSIFLDKLKRELAEIDEPIRKNILTVARRSLIYLKDEEFAEKEILQNWIKDYQAIQQPKYNDHLYSELDNKATNIEEIEPEYDDEAEEVDARIVLRDNFDALLSKHKEILIFGEDSGKIGDVNQGLEGLQERFGEERVYDTGIREATIIG
;
A
#
# COMPACT_ATOMS: atom_id res chain seq x y z
N ASP A 1 -28.52 11.59 -28.06
CA ASP A 1 -27.55 12.66 -28.24
C ASP A 1 -26.30 12.36 -27.43
N LEU A 2 -25.13 12.24 -28.09
CA LEU A 2 -23.84 11.89 -27.45
C LEU A 2 -23.45 12.91 -26.37
N ILE A 3 -23.74 14.19 -26.58
CA ILE A 3 -23.44 15.26 -25.60
C ILE A 3 -24.23 15.04 -24.30
N ALA A 4 -25.47 14.60 -24.39
CA ALA A 4 -26.30 14.33 -23.21
C ALA A 4 -25.78 13.11 -22.45
N ILE A 5 -25.36 12.07 -23.15
CA ILE A 5 -24.76 10.85 -22.55
C ILE A 5 -23.45 11.22 -21.84
N GLU A 6 -22.59 11.99 -22.50
CA GLU A 6 -21.31 12.43 -21.90
C GLU A 6 -21.52 13.28 -20.64
N LYS A 7 -22.51 14.19 -20.68
CA LYS A 7 -22.85 15.03 -19.52
C LYS A 7 -23.35 14.20 -18.34
N GLU A 8 -24.22 13.21 -18.60
CA GLU A 8 -24.73 12.34 -17.55
C GLU A 8 -23.63 11.47 -16.98
N ALA A 9 -22.78 10.84 -17.81
CA ALA A 9 -21.64 10.06 -17.37
C ALA A 9 -20.67 10.88 -16.49
N LYS A 10 -20.36 12.12 -16.89
CA LYS A 10 -19.54 13.03 -16.07
C LYS A 10 -20.17 13.35 -14.72
N LYS A 11 -21.50 13.46 -14.66
CA LYS A 11 -22.22 13.70 -13.41
C LYS A 11 -22.14 12.46 -12.50
N GLU A 12 -22.44 11.28 -13.02
CA GLU A 12 -22.36 10.00 -12.29
C GLU A 12 -20.96 9.76 -11.71
N VAL A 13 -19.91 9.97 -12.50
CA VAL A 13 -18.52 9.84 -12.04
C VAL A 13 -18.19 10.81 -10.91
N ARG A 14 -18.68 12.05 -10.96
CA ARG A 14 -18.46 13.03 -9.88
C ARG A 14 -19.20 12.65 -8.60
N GLU A 15 -20.41 12.12 -8.73
CA GLU A 15 -21.21 11.67 -7.59
C GLU A 15 -20.57 10.43 -6.95
N ALA A 16 -20.19 9.45 -7.76
CA ALA A 16 -19.49 8.25 -7.29
C ALA A 16 -18.15 8.58 -6.60
N LYS A 17 -17.36 9.51 -7.19
CA LYS A 17 -16.12 9.98 -6.55
C LYS A 17 -16.38 10.60 -5.18
N ARG A 18 -17.39 11.47 -5.07
CA ARG A 18 -17.71 12.11 -3.79
C ARG A 18 -18.16 11.09 -2.75
N GLU A 19 -19.04 10.18 -3.12
CA GLU A 19 -19.53 9.13 -2.23
C GLU A 19 -18.38 8.23 -1.73
N ALA A 20 -17.51 7.78 -2.63
CA ALA A 20 -16.35 6.99 -2.28
C ALA A 20 -15.39 7.74 -1.32
N TRP A 21 -15.21 9.04 -1.52
CA TRP A 21 -14.38 9.87 -0.65
C TRP A 21 -15.00 10.06 0.73
N ASP A 22 -16.29 10.33 0.79
CA ASP A 22 -17.02 10.47 2.05
C ASP A 22 -17.00 9.14 2.84
N ASP A 23 -17.16 8.01 2.17
CA ASP A 23 -17.07 6.69 2.77
C ASP A 23 -15.67 6.38 3.30
N PHE A 24 -14.64 6.76 2.57
CA PHE A 24 -13.25 6.64 3.00
C PHE A 24 -12.96 7.48 4.25
N LEU A 25 -13.44 8.71 4.32
CA LEU A 25 -13.22 9.62 5.46
C LEU A 25 -14.06 9.28 6.69
N ARG A 26 -15.24 8.73 6.51
CA ARG A 26 -16.22 8.49 7.59
C ARG A 26 -15.65 7.73 8.80
N PRO A 27 -14.88 6.64 8.65
CA PRO A 27 -14.23 5.98 9.77
C PRO A 27 -13.28 6.89 10.54
N MET A 28 -12.43 7.63 9.83
CA MET A 28 -11.44 8.53 10.42
C MET A 28 -12.07 9.71 11.16
N LEU A 29 -13.17 10.23 10.65
CA LEU A 29 -13.95 11.26 11.35
C LEU A 29 -14.56 10.75 12.68
N ARG A 30 -15.04 9.49 12.70
CA ARG A 30 -15.52 8.86 13.95
C ARG A 30 -14.39 8.62 14.92
N GLU A 31 -13.25 8.10 14.46
CA GLU A 31 -12.05 7.87 15.25
C GLU A 31 -11.52 9.18 15.85
N ARG A 32 -11.47 10.26 15.06
CA ARG A 32 -11.16 11.62 15.52
C ARG A 32 -12.09 12.08 16.63
N LYS A 33 -13.40 11.95 16.42
CA LYS A 33 -14.40 12.36 17.41
C LYS A 33 -14.22 11.61 18.73
N ALA A 34 -13.96 10.32 18.70
CA ALA A 34 -13.70 9.51 19.88
C ALA A 34 -12.48 10.02 20.66
N LEU A 35 -11.36 10.27 19.97
CA LEU A 35 -10.17 10.82 20.61
C LEU A 35 -10.41 12.21 21.20
N VAL A 36 -11.09 13.11 20.48
CA VAL A 36 -11.42 14.45 20.97
C VAL A 36 -12.21 14.37 22.28
N GLN A 37 -13.17 13.44 22.39
CA GLN A 37 -13.93 13.24 23.63
C GLN A 37 -13.05 12.74 24.79
N LEU A 38 -12.13 11.81 24.53
CA LEU A 38 -11.18 11.34 25.55
C LEU A 38 -10.25 12.45 26.01
N LEU A 39 -9.75 13.27 25.11
CA LEU A 39 -8.89 14.41 25.45
C LEU A 39 -9.65 15.47 26.24
N GLU A 40 -10.93 15.68 25.96
CA GLU A 40 -11.77 16.58 26.73
C GLU A 40 -11.96 16.08 28.16
N GLN A 41 -12.17 14.79 28.36
CA GLN A 41 -12.28 14.20 29.72
C GLN A 41 -10.95 14.29 30.46
N ALA A 42 -9.83 13.97 29.82
CA ALA A 42 -8.50 14.08 30.42
C ALA A 42 -8.14 15.54 30.78
N ALA A 43 -8.47 16.52 29.93
CA ALA A 43 -8.20 17.93 30.18
C ALA A 43 -8.89 18.45 31.41
N ARG A 44 -10.07 17.94 31.80
CA ARG A 44 -10.79 18.35 33.03
C ARG A 44 -10.07 17.93 34.31
N LYS A 45 -9.15 16.96 34.23
CA LYS A 45 -8.41 16.40 35.37
C LYS A 45 -6.95 16.81 35.40
N SER A 46 -6.39 17.15 34.26
CA SER A 46 -4.97 17.42 34.07
C SER A 46 -4.60 18.87 34.45
N GLN A 47 -3.45 19.04 35.05
CA GLN A 47 -2.81 20.34 35.24
C GLN A 47 -2.31 20.93 33.90
N ASN A 48 -2.11 20.06 32.90
CA ASN A 48 -1.69 20.41 31.57
C ASN A 48 -2.87 20.59 30.56
N SER A 49 -4.08 20.94 31.10
CA SER A 49 -5.31 21.08 30.30
C SER A 49 -5.15 21.99 29.08
N ILE A 50 -4.40 23.11 29.22
CA ILE A 50 -4.15 24.07 28.13
C ILE A 50 -3.49 23.39 26.91
N PHE A 51 -2.53 22.49 27.15
CA PHE A 51 -1.85 21.77 26.07
C PHE A 51 -2.76 20.73 25.45
N LEU A 52 -3.57 20.03 26.22
CA LEU A 52 -4.56 19.08 25.73
C LEU A 52 -5.63 19.78 24.89
N ASP A 53 -6.13 20.93 25.34
CA ASP A 53 -7.09 21.73 24.59
C ASP A 53 -6.52 22.29 23.28
N LYS A 54 -5.24 22.62 23.26
CA LYS A 54 -4.55 22.99 22.01
C LYS A 54 -4.50 21.82 21.03
N LEU A 55 -4.06 20.65 21.48
CA LEU A 55 -3.99 19.43 20.64
C LEU A 55 -5.37 19.02 20.12
N LYS A 56 -6.39 19.11 20.96
CA LYS A 56 -7.79 18.84 20.59
C LYS A 56 -8.26 19.77 19.46
N ARG A 57 -7.96 21.08 19.57
CA ARG A 57 -8.31 22.06 18.52
C ARG A 57 -7.54 21.80 17.25
N GLU A 58 -6.23 21.62 17.30
CA GLU A 58 -5.39 21.29 16.15
C GLU A 58 -5.96 20.09 15.38
N LEU A 59 -6.40 19.05 16.09
CA LEU A 59 -6.99 17.87 15.47
C LEU A 59 -8.39 18.12 14.89
N ALA A 60 -9.19 18.93 15.57
CA ALA A 60 -10.56 19.25 15.12
C ALA A 60 -10.59 20.10 13.85
N GLU A 61 -9.58 20.96 13.67
CA GLU A 61 -9.45 21.86 12.52
C GLU A 61 -8.98 21.16 11.22
N ILE A 62 -8.58 19.89 11.29
CA ILE A 62 -8.19 19.13 10.09
C ILE A 62 -9.47 18.67 9.38
N ASP A 63 -9.75 19.21 8.20
CA ASP A 63 -10.95 18.85 7.42
C ASP A 63 -10.96 17.38 7.03
N GLU A 64 -9.84 16.88 6.51
CA GLU A 64 -9.65 15.50 6.06
C GLU A 64 -8.59 14.80 6.92
N PRO A 65 -8.93 14.36 8.15
CA PRO A 65 -7.96 13.73 9.04
C PRO A 65 -7.60 12.33 8.54
N ILE A 66 -6.33 12.00 8.62
CA ILE A 66 -5.84 10.64 8.43
C ILE A 66 -5.45 10.02 9.80
N ARG A 67 -5.34 8.70 9.85
CA ARG A 67 -5.01 7.97 11.09
C ARG A 67 -3.69 8.40 11.73
N LYS A 68 -2.72 8.84 10.92
CA LYS A 68 -1.48 9.44 11.41
C LYS A 68 -1.74 10.68 12.29
N ASN A 69 -2.64 11.58 11.88
CA ASN A 69 -2.97 12.79 12.66
C ASN A 69 -3.56 12.40 14.01
N ILE A 70 -4.51 11.47 14.03
CA ILE A 70 -5.19 10.98 15.23
C ILE A 70 -4.18 10.37 16.21
N LEU A 71 -3.37 9.42 15.74
CA LEU A 71 -2.39 8.74 16.58
C LEU A 71 -1.28 9.66 17.06
N THR A 72 -0.84 10.62 16.24
CA THR A 72 0.16 11.62 16.63
C THR A 72 -0.36 12.48 17.77
N VAL A 73 -1.59 12.97 17.68
CA VAL A 73 -2.20 13.79 18.75
C VAL A 73 -2.38 12.96 20.03
N ALA A 74 -2.87 11.72 19.93
CA ALA A 74 -3.02 10.85 21.09
C ALA A 74 -1.68 10.60 21.81
N ARG A 75 -0.61 10.31 21.08
CA ARG A 75 0.74 10.11 21.65
C ARG A 75 1.31 11.39 22.25
N ARG A 76 1.15 12.54 21.59
CA ARG A 76 1.59 13.83 22.11
C ARG A 76 0.86 14.20 23.40
N SER A 77 -0.41 13.84 23.52
CA SER A 77 -1.17 14.05 24.73
C SER A 77 -0.59 13.28 25.92
N LEU A 78 -0.18 12.00 25.71
CA LEU A 78 0.47 11.22 26.77
C LEU A 78 1.83 11.81 27.20
N ILE A 79 2.55 12.50 26.31
CA ILE A 79 3.79 13.20 26.68
C ILE A 79 3.51 14.33 27.68
N TYR A 80 2.44 15.10 27.46
CA TYR A 80 2.04 16.14 28.40
C TYR A 80 1.49 15.57 29.72
N LEU A 81 0.93 14.37 29.71
CA LEU A 81 0.39 13.68 30.88
C LEU A 81 1.41 12.77 31.61
N LYS A 82 2.69 12.75 31.17
CA LYS A 82 3.67 11.77 31.64
C LYS A 82 3.78 11.69 33.18
N ASP A 83 3.78 12.85 33.85
CA ASP A 83 4.00 12.99 35.31
C ASP A 83 2.69 13.03 36.09
N GLU A 84 1.55 12.77 35.46
CA GLU A 84 0.23 12.79 36.10
C GLU A 84 -0.35 11.38 36.17
N GLU A 85 -1.12 11.06 37.23
CA GLU A 85 -1.78 9.78 37.42
C GLU A 85 -3.27 9.99 37.73
N PHE A 86 -4.13 9.55 36.79
CA PHE A 86 -5.59 9.59 36.90
C PHE A 86 -6.25 8.64 35.89
N ALA A 87 -7.48 8.23 36.13
CA ALA A 87 -8.17 7.20 35.38
C ALA A 87 -8.29 7.52 33.87
N GLU A 88 -8.54 8.78 33.52
CA GLU A 88 -8.71 9.20 32.13
C GLU A 88 -7.40 9.08 31.33
N LYS A 89 -6.21 9.19 31.98
CA LYS A 89 -4.93 8.89 31.33
C LYS A 89 -4.81 7.40 30.99
N GLU A 90 -5.19 6.53 31.91
CA GLU A 90 -5.18 5.07 31.65
C GLU A 90 -6.15 4.70 30.53
N ILE A 91 -7.33 5.31 30.49
CA ILE A 91 -8.30 5.12 29.40
C ILE A 91 -7.68 5.54 28.06
N LEU A 92 -6.98 6.68 28.01
CA LEU A 92 -6.30 7.13 26.79
C LEU A 92 -5.17 6.17 26.36
N GLN A 93 -4.38 5.65 27.31
CA GLN A 93 -3.33 4.68 27.04
C GLN A 93 -3.92 3.38 26.44
N ASN A 94 -4.96 2.85 27.08
CA ASN A 94 -5.65 1.65 26.58
C ASN A 94 -6.28 1.89 25.21
N TRP A 95 -6.92 3.05 25.01
CA TRP A 95 -7.48 3.41 23.71
C TRP A 95 -6.41 3.43 22.60
N ILE A 96 -5.21 3.97 22.86
CA ILE A 96 -4.10 3.97 21.88
C ILE A 96 -3.69 2.54 21.55
N LYS A 97 -3.56 1.68 22.56
CA LYS A 97 -3.19 0.27 22.38
C LYS A 97 -4.22 -0.48 21.51
N ASP A 98 -5.49 -0.32 21.87
CA ASP A 98 -6.60 -0.96 21.15
C ASP A 98 -6.72 -0.40 19.72
N TYR A 99 -6.58 0.92 19.58
CA TYR A 99 -6.59 1.58 18.27
C TYR A 99 -5.51 1.04 17.35
N GLN A 100 -4.28 0.87 17.85
CA GLN A 100 -3.19 0.30 17.07
C GLN A 100 -3.47 -1.16 16.69
N ALA A 101 -3.95 -1.98 17.63
CA ALA A 101 -4.29 -3.38 17.37
C ALA A 101 -5.39 -3.52 16.29
N ILE A 102 -6.42 -2.65 16.33
CA ILE A 102 -7.50 -2.64 15.33
C ILE A 102 -7.02 -2.15 13.95
N GLN A 103 -6.07 -1.21 13.92
CA GLN A 103 -5.60 -0.65 12.65
C GLN A 103 -4.52 -1.50 11.98
N GLN A 104 -3.68 -2.20 12.76
CA GLN A 104 -2.55 -2.96 12.23
C GLN A 104 -2.93 -3.96 11.12
N PRO A 105 -3.97 -4.80 11.26
CA PRO A 105 -4.38 -5.72 10.20
C PRO A 105 -4.70 -5.02 8.88
N LYS A 106 -5.30 -3.83 8.91
CA LYS A 106 -5.67 -3.06 7.70
C LYS A 106 -4.48 -2.65 6.84
N TYR A 107 -3.27 -2.66 7.39
CA TYR A 107 -2.02 -2.38 6.67
C TYR A 107 -1.25 -3.64 6.30
N ASN A 108 -1.55 -4.76 6.96
CA ASN A 108 -0.82 -6.02 6.80
C ASN A 108 -1.68 -7.12 6.16
N ASP A 109 -3.00 -6.93 6.07
CA ASP A 109 -3.89 -7.90 5.44
C ASP A 109 -3.50 -8.09 3.98
N HIS A 110 -3.51 -9.34 3.56
CA HIS A 110 -3.22 -9.75 2.18
C HIS A 110 -1.80 -9.45 1.67
N LEU A 111 -0.85 -9.07 2.55
CA LEU A 111 0.57 -8.94 2.17
C LEU A 111 1.23 -10.29 1.89
N TYR A 112 0.74 -11.33 2.53
CA TYR A 112 1.28 -12.69 2.41
C TYR A 112 0.17 -13.66 2.04
N SER A 113 0.47 -14.57 1.11
CA SER A 113 -0.45 -15.65 0.76
C SER A 113 -0.60 -16.61 1.95
N GLU A 114 -1.84 -17.01 2.26
CA GLU A 114 -2.15 -18.07 3.24
C GLU A 114 -2.38 -19.44 2.57
N LEU A 115 -2.26 -19.49 1.23
CA LEU A 115 -2.44 -20.72 0.45
C LEU A 115 -1.26 -21.68 0.67
N ASP A 116 -1.52 -22.98 0.50
CA ASP A 116 -0.49 -24.02 0.63
C ASP A 116 0.65 -23.86 -0.38
N ASN A 117 0.36 -23.29 -1.57
CA ASN A 117 1.35 -23.03 -2.61
C ASN A 117 2.02 -21.65 -2.51
N LYS A 118 2.00 -21.01 -1.32
CA LYS A 118 2.72 -19.75 -1.12
C LYS A 118 4.22 -19.93 -1.31
N ALA A 119 4.90 -18.86 -1.73
CA ALA A 119 6.33 -18.87 -2.04
C ALA A 119 7.22 -19.41 -0.89
N THR A 120 6.82 -19.21 0.36
CA THR A 120 7.56 -19.73 1.54
C THR A 120 7.42 -21.23 1.76
N ASN A 121 6.50 -21.90 1.05
CA ASN A 121 6.28 -23.34 1.15
C ASN A 121 6.86 -24.09 -0.06
N ILE A 122 7.47 -23.37 -1.01
CA ILE A 122 8.14 -24.01 -2.15
C ILE A 122 9.42 -24.66 -1.62
N GLU A 123 9.57 -25.94 -1.95
CA GLU A 123 10.78 -26.69 -1.61
C GLU A 123 11.97 -26.10 -2.38
N GLU A 124 13.06 -25.86 -1.67
CA GLU A 124 14.31 -25.41 -2.27
C GLU A 124 14.92 -26.54 -3.10
N ILE A 125 15.19 -26.27 -4.36
CA ILE A 125 15.87 -27.18 -5.26
C ILE A 125 17.29 -26.64 -5.44
N GLU A 126 18.26 -27.36 -4.93
CA GLU A 126 19.66 -27.01 -5.08
C GLU A 126 20.08 -27.09 -6.56
N PRO A 127 20.86 -26.13 -7.06
CA PRO A 127 21.34 -26.18 -8.43
C PRO A 127 22.36 -27.30 -8.61
N GLU A 128 22.28 -28.01 -9.75
CA GLU A 128 23.25 -29.00 -10.16
C GLU A 128 24.14 -28.39 -11.25
N TYR A 129 25.45 -28.45 -11.06
CA TYR A 129 26.43 -27.95 -12.01
C TYR A 129 27.31 -29.11 -12.50
N ASP A 130 27.56 -29.13 -13.79
CA ASP A 130 28.57 -30.00 -14.36
C ASP A 130 29.99 -29.47 -14.02
N ASP A 131 30.96 -30.34 -13.90
CA ASP A 131 32.36 -29.98 -13.64
C ASP A 131 32.96 -29.05 -14.74
N GLU A 132 32.38 -29.08 -15.94
CA GLU A 132 32.75 -28.27 -17.10
C GLU A 132 31.78 -27.09 -17.35
N ALA A 133 30.90 -26.76 -16.38
CA ALA A 133 29.94 -25.66 -16.53
C ALA A 133 30.66 -24.32 -16.78
N GLU A 134 30.27 -23.65 -17.87
CA GLU A 134 30.82 -22.36 -18.24
C GLU A 134 30.27 -21.23 -17.30
N GLU A 135 31.17 -20.36 -16.83
CA GLU A 135 30.76 -19.16 -16.12
C GLU A 135 30.18 -18.15 -17.11
N VAL A 136 28.93 -17.77 -16.90
CA VAL A 136 28.24 -16.77 -17.72
C VAL A 136 27.59 -15.68 -16.85
N ASP A 137 27.32 -14.53 -17.46
CA ASP A 137 26.57 -13.48 -16.77
C ASP A 137 25.16 -13.98 -16.39
N ALA A 138 24.70 -13.62 -15.20
CA ALA A 138 23.35 -13.99 -14.73
C ALA A 138 22.23 -13.55 -15.68
N ARG A 139 22.40 -12.43 -16.39
CA ARG A 139 21.45 -11.97 -17.41
C ARG A 139 21.25 -12.98 -18.55
N ILE A 140 22.29 -13.73 -18.93
CA ILE A 140 22.22 -14.75 -19.96
C ILE A 140 21.38 -15.93 -19.47
N VAL A 141 21.58 -16.34 -18.21
CA VAL A 141 20.78 -17.40 -17.60
C VAL A 141 19.30 -17.00 -17.54
N LEU A 142 19.00 -15.75 -17.17
CA LEU A 142 17.63 -15.23 -17.16
C LEU A 142 17.03 -15.22 -18.55
N ARG A 143 17.75 -14.68 -19.54
CA ARG A 143 17.32 -14.62 -20.94
C ARG A 143 17.01 -16.03 -21.49
N ASP A 144 17.89 -16.98 -21.28
CA ASP A 144 17.74 -18.33 -21.78
C ASP A 144 16.59 -19.07 -21.09
N ASN A 145 16.35 -18.79 -19.79
CA ASN A 145 15.19 -19.30 -19.09
C ASN A 145 13.88 -18.72 -19.65
N PHE A 146 13.78 -17.41 -19.90
CA PHE A 146 12.61 -16.81 -20.52
C PHE A 146 12.41 -17.28 -21.96
N ASP A 147 13.49 -17.50 -22.69
CA ASP A 147 13.43 -18.10 -24.02
C ASP A 147 12.80 -19.50 -23.99
N ALA A 148 13.25 -20.35 -23.07
CA ALA A 148 12.69 -21.69 -22.88
C ALA A 148 11.21 -21.63 -22.47
N LEU A 149 10.83 -20.72 -21.56
CA LEU A 149 9.45 -20.54 -21.12
C LEU A 149 8.55 -20.08 -22.28
N LEU A 150 8.96 -19.06 -23.03
CA LEU A 150 8.22 -18.54 -24.17
C LEU A 150 8.10 -19.56 -25.31
N SER A 151 9.12 -20.41 -25.49
CA SER A 151 9.10 -21.51 -26.48
C SER A 151 8.12 -22.60 -26.06
N LYS A 152 8.04 -22.94 -24.78
CA LYS A 152 7.19 -23.99 -24.23
C LYS A 152 5.73 -23.56 -24.10
N HIS A 153 5.51 -22.31 -23.70
CA HIS A 153 4.20 -21.77 -23.31
C HIS A 153 3.80 -20.61 -24.22
N LYS A 154 2.88 -20.87 -25.14
CA LYS A 154 2.43 -19.87 -26.11
C LYS A 154 1.57 -18.76 -25.50
N GLU A 155 0.98 -19.04 -24.35
CA GLU A 155 0.12 -18.14 -23.58
C GLU A 155 0.89 -17.10 -22.75
N ILE A 156 2.20 -17.26 -22.56
CA ILE A 156 3.03 -16.32 -21.82
C ILE A 156 3.21 -15.03 -22.62
N LEU A 157 2.92 -13.92 -21.97
CA LEU A 157 3.20 -12.57 -22.43
C LEU A 157 4.18 -11.89 -21.46
N ILE A 158 5.13 -11.15 -22.00
CA ILE A 158 6.06 -10.34 -21.24
C ILE A 158 5.84 -8.88 -21.66
N PHE A 159 5.57 -8.02 -20.71
CA PHE A 159 5.40 -6.60 -20.94
C PHE A 159 5.91 -5.78 -19.77
N GLY A 160 6.46 -4.63 -20.05
CA GLY A 160 7.02 -3.73 -19.05
C GLY A 160 7.78 -2.59 -19.69
N GLU A 161 8.34 -1.71 -18.87
CA GLU A 161 9.22 -0.65 -19.34
C GLU A 161 10.50 -1.27 -19.91
N ASP A 162 10.85 -0.88 -21.12
CA ASP A 162 12.05 -1.35 -21.82
C ASP A 162 12.19 -2.88 -21.97
N SER A 163 11.10 -3.62 -21.75
CA SER A 163 11.10 -5.10 -21.81
C SER A 163 11.20 -5.65 -23.22
N GLY A 164 10.77 -4.89 -24.22
CA GLY A 164 10.71 -5.30 -25.60
C GLY A 164 12.05 -5.15 -26.35
N LYS A 165 12.22 -4.03 -27.06
CA LYS A 165 13.33 -3.84 -27.97
C LYS A 165 14.72 -3.83 -27.31
N ILE A 166 14.83 -3.24 -26.12
CA ILE A 166 16.08 -3.19 -25.35
C ILE A 166 16.34 -4.51 -24.64
N GLY A 167 15.27 -5.22 -24.26
CA GLY A 167 15.35 -6.47 -23.53
C GLY A 167 15.59 -6.31 -22.04
N ASP A 168 14.93 -5.32 -21.44
CA ASP A 168 15.04 -4.78 -20.08
C ASP A 168 16.36 -4.02 -19.83
N VAL A 169 16.38 -3.28 -18.72
CA VAL A 169 17.53 -2.45 -18.29
C VAL A 169 18.80 -3.28 -18.07
N ASN A 170 18.67 -4.53 -17.62
CA ASN A 170 19.75 -5.47 -17.38
C ASN A 170 19.95 -6.46 -18.52
N GLN A 171 19.18 -6.33 -19.62
CA GLN A 171 19.25 -7.19 -20.81
C GLN A 171 18.93 -8.67 -20.55
N GLY A 172 18.13 -8.96 -19.52
CA GLY A 172 17.65 -10.32 -19.24
C GLY A 172 16.58 -10.82 -20.22
N LEU A 173 16.11 -9.96 -21.13
CA LEU A 173 15.14 -10.29 -22.20
C LEU A 173 15.69 -9.94 -23.59
N GLU A 174 17.00 -9.69 -23.73
CA GLU A 174 17.66 -9.27 -24.98
C GLU A 174 17.34 -10.25 -26.14
N GLY A 175 16.85 -9.70 -27.25
CA GLY A 175 16.53 -10.47 -28.47
C GLY A 175 15.23 -11.29 -28.42
N LEU A 176 14.53 -11.35 -27.27
CA LEU A 176 13.29 -12.14 -27.16
C LEU A 176 12.14 -11.52 -27.95
N GLN A 177 12.05 -10.18 -28.03
CA GLN A 177 11.04 -9.53 -28.87
C GLN A 177 11.25 -9.86 -30.35
N GLU A 178 12.49 -9.83 -30.85
CA GLU A 178 12.81 -10.19 -32.25
C GLU A 178 12.43 -11.65 -32.55
N ARG A 179 12.64 -12.53 -31.57
CA ARG A 179 12.38 -13.98 -31.77
C ARG A 179 10.90 -14.35 -31.64
N PHE A 180 10.17 -13.77 -30.68
CA PHE A 180 8.79 -14.17 -30.34
C PHE A 180 7.73 -13.17 -30.79
N GLY A 181 8.13 -12.00 -31.27
CA GLY A 181 7.23 -10.93 -31.75
C GLY A 181 6.81 -9.92 -30.70
N GLU A 182 6.45 -8.72 -31.17
CA GLU A 182 5.99 -7.61 -30.34
C GLU A 182 4.67 -7.90 -29.62
N GLU A 183 3.87 -8.84 -30.10
CA GLU A 183 2.63 -9.24 -29.45
C GLU A 183 2.86 -10.07 -28.18
N ARG A 184 4.03 -10.65 -28.03
CA ARG A 184 4.39 -11.50 -26.90
C ARG A 184 5.40 -10.88 -25.95
N VAL A 185 6.30 -10.05 -26.47
CA VAL A 185 7.31 -9.33 -25.68
C VAL A 185 7.29 -7.88 -26.12
N TYR A 186 6.78 -6.97 -25.28
CA TYR A 186 6.57 -5.60 -25.70
C TYR A 186 6.84 -4.57 -24.61
N ASP A 187 7.11 -3.36 -25.09
CA ASP A 187 7.35 -2.21 -24.26
C ASP A 187 6.03 -1.56 -23.84
N THR A 188 5.96 -1.15 -22.58
CA THR A 188 4.89 -0.29 -22.09
C THR A 188 5.41 1.14 -21.90
N GLY A 189 4.51 2.09 -21.68
CA GLY A 189 4.92 3.39 -21.16
C GLY A 189 5.38 3.29 -19.70
N ILE A 190 6.09 4.32 -19.23
CA ILE A 190 6.53 4.46 -17.82
C ILE A 190 5.29 4.71 -16.95
N ARG A 191 4.66 3.64 -16.49
CA ARG A 191 3.38 3.67 -15.75
C ARG A 191 3.23 2.40 -14.92
N GLU A 192 3.99 2.28 -13.86
CA GLU A 192 4.04 1.07 -13.02
C GLU A 192 2.67 0.65 -12.50
N ALA A 193 1.86 1.60 -12.07
CA ALA A 193 0.50 1.32 -11.60
C ALA A 193 -0.42 0.75 -12.71
N THR A 194 -0.17 1.10 -13.98
CA THR A 194 -0.91 0.54 -15.12
C THR A 194 -0.40 -0.84 -15.50
N ILE A 195 0.90 -1.08 -15.35
CA ILE A 195 1.52 -2.38 -15.65
C ILE A 195 1.02 -3.44 -14.66
N ILE A 196 0.92 -3.08 -13.38
CA ILE A 196 0.48 -3.99 -12.30
C ILE A 196 -1.04 -4.13 -12.25
N GLY A 197 -1.79 -3.08 -12.55
CA GLY A 197 -3.26 -3.03 -12.46
C GLY A 197 -3.96 -3.60 -13.64
#